data_1e64d8b9484220521645e06e8c48b592
#
_entry.id   1e64d8b9484220521645e06e8c48b592
#
_cell.length_a   1.000
_cell.length_b   1.000
_cell.length_c   1.000
_cell.angle_alpha   90.00
_cell.angle_beta   90.00
_cell.angle_gamma   90.00
#
_symmetry.space_group_name_H-M   'P 1'
#
loop_
_entity.id
_entity.type
_entity.pdbx_description
1 polymer ?
#
loop_
_entity_poly.entity_id
_entity_poly.type
_entity_poly.pdbx_seq_one_letter_code
_entity_poly.pdbx_strand_id
1 'polypeptide(L)'
;MQFTGLLFAAALLVAGEPDTLDVATVTAEKGVTVSSKETILINDHENVTDALMRIPGIQLSDMGGPAGLKTVSLRGLGSAHTSIYLDGIKVSNLQSGQSDLGMIGLENISSMVIDYAQNSLDFRTAAPEFHGKGRVSGKASFAGGSFGTYLPGLRLDFKVSDKITLSANSSATISKGDFPYIGDDGTISRREGNDISQYRGGIDAYGSMEGGSWNAKAYFNSADRGTPGSLSWPSEDRQKDMNTFLQGSLWKRLGSIYTIRTSAKISYDDLQYKSSWGDSRYVQKEAQVNTSHEFNIYEWWKVSGAIGGQWDGLESGNYMFTDETSGSMIQRYGFIAAAASSFRFERLKADIALEYSGSYDMVPGAGKKIGRDAFSPSASLQVNVYKDLRIKAFGRRAYRIPVFNELYYTGYGNKDLKPEDAWLSDIGIEWSGKAGKAWSLNAEADFFCNYLKDKITSAPSEDDPNIWLPYNIGKVLATGFETSVGAEYSADGWNAGIEGGYTLQNAVDKTPDSYTYGQQIPYVARHSVTADAFCGYMGWRLGMRWNMRAGRSDSSGKMPDWDTLDATISKTFRYGKDRSRGIKVSMIARNLTDTRYELSRGYPMPGRSIMGGITMEF
;
A
#
# COMPACT_ATOMS: atom_id res chain seq x y z
N MET A 1 1.91 -34.51 19.98
CA MET A 1 2.16 -33.41 20.92
C MET A 1 3.31 -32.59 20.39
N GLN A 2 3.14 -31.32 20.10
CA GLN A 2 4.01 -30.34 19.40
C GLN A 2 3.73 -30.17 17.90
N PHE A 3 2.61 -29.51 17.55
CA PHE A 3 2.38 -29.02 16.17
C PHE A 3 1.51 -27.76 16.09
N THR A 4 1.20 -27.13 17.22
CA THR A 4 0.50 -25.83 17.29
C THR A 4 1.45 -24.63 17.32
N GLY A 5 2.78 -24.89 17.33
CA GLY A 5 3.80 -23.82 17.39
C GLY A 5 4.20 -23.21 16.04
N LEU A 6 3.88 -23.84 14.89
CA LEU A 6 4.45 -23.42 13.61
C LEU A 6 3.68 -22.30 12.90
N LEU A 7 2.38 -22.13 13.15
CA LEU A 7 1.64 -20.96 12.63
C LEU A 7 1.79 -19.74 13.55
N PHE A 8 2.03 -19.94 14.83
CA PHE A 8 2.46 -18.90 15.77
C PHE A 8 3.93 -18.51 15.53
N ALA A 9 4.77 -19.46 15.11
CA ALA A 9 6.16 -19.19 14.74
C ALA A 9 6.28 -18.42 13.41
N ALA A 10 5.35 -18.58 12.47
CA ALA A 10 5.36 -17.74 11.26
C ALA A 10 4.89 -16.30 11.53
N ALA A 11 3.90 -16.10 12.39
CA ALA A 11 3.51 -14.77 12.89
C ALA A 11 4.57 -14.20 13.86
N LEU A 12 5.21 -15.05 14.67
CA LEU A 12 6.32 -14.69 15.55
C LEU A 12 7.69 -14.68 14.84
N LEU A 13 7.86 -15.35 13.69
CA LEU A 13 9.09 -15.27 12.87
C LEU A 13 9.09 -14.04 11.95
N VAL A 14 7.94 -13.48 11.63
CA VAL A 14 7.84 -12.10 11.11
C VAL A 14 7.91 -11.07 12.25
N ALA A 15 7.48 -11.44 13.47
CA ALA A 15 7.71 -10.73 14.72
C ALA A 15 9.03 -11.11 15.42
N GLY A 16 9.78 -12.08 14.89
CA GLY A 16 10.83 -12.78 15.61
C GLY A 16 12.26 -12.49 15.18
N GLU A 17 12.57 -11.25 14.81
CA GLU A 17 13.76 -10.60 15.33
C GLU A 17 13.28 -9.59 16.37
N PRO A 18 13.22 -9.97 17.66
CA PRO A 18 12.52 -9.16 18.68
C PRO A 18 13.14 -7.80 18.93
N ASP A 19 14.33 -7.51 18.41
CA ASP A 19 15.07 -6.28 18.75
C ASP A 19 15.33 -5.31 17.60
N THR A 20 14.93 -5.63 16.35
CA THR A 20 15.22 -4.75 15.21
C THR A 20 14.00 -3.99 14.67
N LEU A 21 12.77 -4.38 15.03
CA LEU A 21 11.53 -3.73 14.58
C LEU A 21 11.13 -2.52 15.44
N ASP A 22 11.66 -2.39 16.62
CA ASP A 22 11.28 -1.36 17.59
C ASP A 22 12.23 -0.15 17.63
N VAL A 23 13.15 -0.05 16.70
CA VAL A 23 14.08 1.08 16.59
C VAL A 23 13.56 2.04 15.53
N ALA A 24 13.37 3.31 15.88
CA ALA A 24 13.18 4.35 14.88
C ALA A 24 14.37 4.32 13.94
N THR A 25 14.15 3.77 12.76
CA THR A 25 15.19 3.69 11.73
C THR A 25 14.96 4.85 10.80
N VAL A 26 15.90 5.78 10.77
CA VAL A 26 15.93 6.79 9.72
C VAL A 26 16.39 6.09 8.46
N THR A 27 15.53 6.02 7.47
CA THR A 27 15.90 5.71 6.10
C THR A 27 15.63 6.93 5.25
N ALA A 28 16.48 7.22 4.30
CA ALA A 28 16.28 8.36 3.42
C ALA A 28 14.98 8.27 2.59
N GLU A 29 14.42 7.07 2.42
CA GLU A 29 13.15 6.87 1.74
C GLU A 29 11.92 7.07 2.62
N LYS A 30 12.01 6.71 3.89
CA LYS A 30 10.87 6.68 4.83
C LYS A 30 10.95 7.73 5.92
N GLY A 31 12.06 8.49 6.00
CA GLY A 31 12.31 9.37 7.12
C GLY A 31 12.44 8.60 8.44
N VAL A 32 11.91 9.15 9.53
CA VAL A 32 11.89 8.46 10.82
C VAL A 32 10.74 7.49 10.87
N THR A 33 11.02 6.22 11.05
CA THR A 33 9.99 5.24 11.36
C THR A 33 9.60 5.36 12.84
N VAL A 34 8.51 6.05 13.07
CA VAL A 34 7.83 6.08 14.36
C VAL A 34 6.89 4.87 14.44
N SER A 35 6.73 4.33 15.61
CA SER A 35 5.97 3.11 15.88
C SER A 35 4.45 3.34 15.84
N SER A 36 3.87 3.48 14.67
CA SER A 36 2.42 3.35 14.47
C SER A 36 2.19 2.44 13.28
N LYS A 37 2.53 1.15 13.45
CA LYS A 37 2.52 0.16 12.37
C LYS A 37 1.54 -0.95 12.67
N GLU A 38 0.74 -1.27 11.68
CA GLU A 38 -0.11 -2.44 11.63
C GLU A 38 0.40 -3.38 10.54
N THR A 39 0.43 -4.68 10.81
CA THR A 39 0.87 -5.70 9.84
C THR A 39 -0.29 -6.62 9.50
N ILE A 40 -0.63 -6.70 8.23
CA ILE A 40 -1.68 -7.55 7.70
C ILE A 40 -1.05 -8.67 6.90
N LEU A 41 -1.32 -9.93 7.27
CA LEU A 41 -0.89 -11.09 6.52
C LEU A 41 -1.76 -11.26 5.28
N ILE A 42 -1.14 -11.58 4.15
CA ILE A 42 -1.83 -11.81 2.88
C ILE A 42 -2.24 -13.28 2.78
N ASN A 43 -3.49 -13.51 2.40
CA ASN A 43 -4.01 -14.86 2.20
C ASN A 43 -3.85 -15.32 0.75
N ASP A 44 -3.87 -16.63 0.53
CA ASP A 44 -3.84 -17.20 -0.83
C ASP A 44 -5.07 -16.73 -1.64
N HIS A 45 -4.82 -16.33 -2.89
CA HIS A 45 -5.84 -15.86 -3.84
C HIS A 45 -6.60 -14.60 -3.41
N GLU A 46 -6.09 -13.88 -2.41
CA GLU A 46 -6.54 -12.55 -2.03
C GLU A 46 -6.06 -11.53 -3.09
N ASN A 47 -6.89 -10.59 -3.47
CA ASN A 47 -6.47 -9.46 -4.28
C ASN A 47 -6.19 -8.21 -3.41
N VAL A 48 -5.62 -7.17 -4.01
CA VAL A 48 -5.27 -5.95 -3.27
C VAL A 48 -6.49 -5.28 -2.64
N THR A 49 -7.64 -5.27 -3.33
CA THR A 49 -8.90 -4.72 -2.80
C THR A 49 -9.34 -5.50 -1.55
N ASP A 50 -9.33 -6.85 -1.62
CA ASP A 50 -9.69 -7.71 -0.48
C ASP A 50 -8.79 -7.45 0.74
N ALA A 51 -7.47 -7.31 0.52
CA ALA A 51 -6.50 -7.07 1.59
C ALA A 51 -6.70 -5.69 2.24
N LEU A 52 -6.92 -4.64 1.44
CA LEU A 52 -7.14 -3.29 1.92
C LEU A 52 -8.48 -3.11 2.64
N MET A 53 -9.52 -3.80 2.20
CA MET A 53 -10.84 -3.76 2.82
C MET A 53 -10.87 -4.29 4.26
N ARG A 54 -9.83 -5.01 4.69
CA ARG A 54 -9.66 -5.47 6.08
C ARG A 54 -9.37 -4.33 7.06
N ILE A 55 -8.96 -3.17 6.55
CA ILE A 55 -8.55 -2.03 7.36
C ILE A 55 -9.73 -1.04 7.45
N PRO A 56 -10.30 -0.80 8.63
CA PRO A 56 -11.53 0.00 8.75
C PRO A 56 -11.38 1.45 8.28
N GLY A 57 -10.28 2.11 8.60
CA GLY A 57 -10.02 3.53 8.29
C GLY A 57 -9.49 3.81 6.89
N ILE A 58 -9.25 2.76 6.10
CA ILE A 58 -8.75 2.93 4.74
C ILE A 58 -9.86 3.42 3.81
N GLN A 59 -9.52 4.42 3.01
CA GLN A 59 -10.31 4.83 1.85
C GLN A 59 -9.70 4.23 0.59
N LEU A 60 -10.42 3.27 0.00
CA LEU A 60 -10.06 2.68 -1.28
C LEU A 60 -10.89 3.36 -2.38
N SER A 61 -10.24 3.79 -3.44
CA SER A 61 -10.86 4.13 -4.71
C SER A 61 -10.58 3.02 -5.72
N ASP A 62 -11.62 2.46 -6.32
CA ASP A 62 -11.54 1.41 -7.34
C ASP A 62 -12.48 1.79 -8.48
N MET A 63 -11.96 1.84 -9.69
CA MET A 63 -12.74 2.19 -10.89
C MET A 63 -13.47 0.97 -11.49
N GLY A 64 -13.87 0.05 -10.63
CA GLY A 64 -14.73 -1.09 -10.95
C GLY A 64 -14.00 -2.31 -11.52
N GLY A 65 -13.95 -3.38 -10.75
CA GLY A 65 -13.52 -4.69 -11.20
C GLY A 65 -12.02 -4.90 -11.40
N PRO A 66 -11.61 -5.95 -12.10
CA PRO A 66 -10.21 -6.38 -12.16
C PRO A 66 -9.29 -5.42 -12.92
N ALA A 67 -9.79 -4.74 -13.95
CA ALA A 67 -9.01 -3.80 -14.76
C ALA A 67 -8.97 -2.37 -14.19
N GLY A 68 -9.87 -2.03 -13.25
CA GLY A 68 -9.99 -0.69 -12.69
C GLY A 68 -8.72 -0.21 -11.98
N LEU A 69 -8.42 1.09 -12.14
CA LEU A 69 -7.40 1.77 -11.34
C LEU A 69 -7.75 1.67 -9.86
N LYS A 70 -6.78 1.30 -9.04
CA LYS A 70 -6.93 1.15 -7.59
C LYS A 70 -5.97 2.06 -6.85
N THR A 71 -6.50 2.98 -6.07
CA THR A 71 -5.71 3.87 -5.23
C THR A 71 -6.20 3.87 -3.79
N VAL A 72 -5.34 4.23 -2.86
CA VAL A 72 -5.64 4.19 -1.44
C VAL A 72 -5.29 5.51 -0.77
N SER A 73 -6.09 5.90 0.20
CA SER A 73 -5.83 7.03 1.09
C SER A 73 -5.98 6.60 2.54
N LEU A 74 -5.05 7.02 3.36
CA LEU A 74 -5.08 6.82 4.81
C LEU A 74 -5.59 8.09 5.48
N ARG A 75 -6.54 7.94 6.41
CA ARG A 75 -6.99 9.00 7.33
C ARG A 75 -7.30 10.34 6.64
N GLY A 76 -7.91 10.30 5.43
CA GLY A 76 -8.48 11.46 4.74
C GLY A 76 -7.51 12.44 4.08
N LEU A 77 -6.22 12.10 3.97
CA LEU A 77 -5.22 12.98 3.33
C LEU A 77 -5.25 12.94 1.80
N GLY A 78 -5.83 11.90 1.22
CA GLY A 78 -5.83 11.67 -0.22
C GLY A 78 -4.73 10.72 -0.68
N SER A 79 -4.96 10.07 -1.83
CA SER A 79 -4.06 9.02 -2.35
C SER A 79 -2.68 9.55 -2.78
N ALA A 80 -2.57 10.80 -3.19
CA ALA A 80 -1.30 11.42 -3.52
C ALA A 80 -0.37 11.63 -2.31
N HIS A 81 -0.92 11.61 -1.09
CA HIS A 81 -0.14 11.64 0.15
C HIS A 81 0.23 10.26 0.67
N THR A 82 -0.38 9.18 0.15
CA THR A 82 -0.11 7.82 0.60
C THR A 82 1.00 7.20 -0.22
N SER A 83 2.15 6.97 0.42
CA SER A 83 3.31 6.38 -0.24
C SER A 83 3.21 4.85 -0.27
N ILE A 84 3.51 4.25 -1.41
CA ILE A 84 3.52 2.79 -1.60
C ILE A 84 4.96 2.31 -1.70
N TYR A 85 5.26 1.24 -0.97
CA TYR A 85 6.58 0.61 -0.95
C TYR A 85 6.49 -0.88 -1.27
N LEU A 86 7.55 -1.42 -1.84
CA LEU A 86 7.80 -2.84 -2.00
C LEU A 86 9.15 -3.17 -1.36
N ASP A 87 9.13 -3.98 -0.29
CA ASP A 87 10.31 -4.32 0.52
C ASP A 87 11.10 -3.08 1.01
N GLY A 88 10.37 -2.02 1.37
CA GLY A 88 10.93 -0.78 1.88
C GLY A 88 11.41 0.22 0.84
N ILE A 89 11.29 -0.08 -0.45
CA ILE A 89 11.70 0.78 -1.55
C ILE A 89 10.45 1.35 -2.24
N LYS A 90 10.41 2.66 -2.43
CA LYS A 90 9.23 3.37 -2.93
C LYS A 90 8.87 2.94 -4.37
N VAL A 91 7.57 2.71 -4.59
CA VAL A 91 6.98 2.55 -5.92
C VAL A 91 6.35 3.88 -6.31
N SER A 92 6.96 4.55 -7.27
CA SER A 92 6.57 5.91 -7.69
C SER A 92 5.74 5.89 -8.96
N ASN A 93 4.79 6.83 -9.08
CA ASN A 93 4.21 7.24 -10.34
C ASN A 93 4.49 8.74 -10.49
N LEU A 94 5.40 9.08 -11.40
CA LEU A 94 5.89 10.46 -11.56
C LEU A 94 4.86 11.37 -12.24
N GLN A 95 3.98 10.78 -13.05
CA GLN A 95 2.98 11.51 -13.81
C GLN A 95 1.85 12.01 -12.91
N SER A 96 1.19 11.08 -12.19
CA SER A 96 -0.02 11.35 -11.40
C SER A 96 0.22 11.42 -9.89
N GLY A 97 1.37 10.95 -9.40
CA GLY A 97 1.68 10.83 -7.97
C GLY A 97 0.89 9.76 -7.23
N GLN A 98 0.07 8.99 -7.94
CA GLN A 98 -0.75 7.94 -7.35
C GLN A 98 -0.31 6.58 -7.91
N SER A 99 0.11 5.67 -7.04
CA SER A 99 0.46 4.31 -7.46
C SER A 99 -0.79 3.48 -7.70
N ASP A 100 -0.87 2.84 -8.86
CA ASP A 100 -1.92 1.86 -9.13
C ASP A 100 -1.61 0.55 -8.42
N LEU A 101 -2.37 0.28 -7.36
CA LEU A 101 -2.22 -0.95 -6.57
C LEU A 101 -2.64 -2.21 -7.33
N GLY A 102 -3.43 -2.09 -8.41
CA GLY A 102 -3.75 -3.20 -9.31
C GLY A 102 -2.53 -3.78 -10.01
N MET A 103 -1.43 -3.01 -10.10
CA MET A 103 -0.17 -3.48 -10.67
C MET A 103 0.65 -4.36 -9.72
N ILE A 104 0.34 -4.35 -8.41
CA ILE A 104 1.03 -5.16 -7.40
C ILE A 104 0.39 -6.55 -7.34
N GLY A 105 1.17 -7.59 -7.64
CA GLY A 105 0.73 -8.98 -7.46
C GLY A 105 0.95 -9.45 -6.03
N LEU A 106 -0.10 -9.94 -5.39
CA LEU A 106 -0.03 -10.44 -4.02
C LEU A 106 0.46 -11.89 -3.89
N GLU A 107 0.66 -12.60 -4.99
CA GLU A 107 1.00 -14.03 -4.99
C GLU A 107 2.35 -14.36 -4.30
N ASN A 108 3.25 -13.36 -4.28
CA ASN A 108 4.56 -13.46 -3.62
C ASN A 108 4.69 -12.54 -2.41
N ILE A 109 3.62 -11.88 -2.01
CA ILE A 109 3.59 -11.00 -0.85
C ILE A 109 3.14 -11.81 0.37
N SER A 110 3.89 -11.73 1.45
CA SER A 110 3.54 -12.37 2.73
C SER A 110 2.70 -11.46 3.62
N SER A 111 3.00 -10.16 3.58
CA SER A 111 2.34 -9.19 4.44
C SER A 111 2.36 -7.79 3.85
N MET A 112 1.47 -6.96 4.36
CA MET A 112 1.42 -5.53 4.12
C MET A 112 1.58 -4.80 5.46
N VAL A 113 2.51 -3.87 5.52
CA VAL A 113 2.74 -3.04 6.71
C VAL A 113 2.15 -1.65 6.44
N ILE A 114 1.25 -1.22 7.30
CA ILE A 114 0.68 0.12 7.31
C ILE A 114 1.48 0.95 8.30
N ASP A 115 1.94 2.12 7.88
CA ASP A 115 2.63 3.06 8.75
C ASP A 115 1.87 4.39 8.73
N TYR A 116 1.06 4.63 9.75
CA TYR A 116 0.22 5.83 9.84
C TYR A 116 1.03 7.10 10.04
N ALA A 117 2.17 7.03 10.71
CA ALA A 117 3.06 8.17 10.88
C ALA A 117 3.75 8.55 9.56
N GLN A 118 4.05 7.58 8.71
CA GLN A 118 4.61 7.78 7.38
C GLN A 118 3.55 7.99 6.30
N ASN A 119 2.28 7.75 6.63
CA ASN A 119 1.18 7.69 5.67
C ASN A 119 1.51 6.76 4.50
N SER A 120 1.87 5.51 4.81
CA SER A 120 2.40 4.59 3.82
C SER A 120 1.94 3.15 3.98
N LEU A 121 1.96 2.41 2.87
CA LEU A 121 1.78 0.97 2.77
C LEU A 121 3.05 0.35 2.22
N ASP A 122 3.54 -0.71 2.87
CA ASP A 122 4.74 -1.43 2.45
C ASP A 122 4.41 -2.91 2.26
N PHE A 123 4.42 -3.35 1.01
CA PHE A 123 4.22 -4.75 0.65
C PHE A 123 5.51 -5.52 0.83
N ARG A 124 5.48 -6.58 1.64
CA ARG A 124 6.63 -7.41 1.96
C ARG A 124 6.58 -8.72 1.22
N THR A 125 7.62 -9.01 0.44
CA THR A 125 7.73 -10.31 -0.22
C THR A 125 7.97 -11.43 0.78
N ALA A 126 7.42 -12.61 0.48
CA ALA A 126 7.65 -13.79 1.31
C ALA A 126 9.15 -14.17 1.28
N ALA A 127 9.72 -14.43 2.44
CA ALA A 127 11.06 -14.97 2.52
C ALA A 127 11.10 -16.42 2.01
N PRO A 128 12.20 -16.88 1.40
CA PRO A 128 12.37 -18.29 1.06
C PRO A 128 12.40 -19.18 2.30
N GLU A 129 11.62 -20.24 2.31
CA GLU A 129 11.59 -21.22 3.40
C GLU A 129 12.01 -22.60 2.88
N PHE A 130 12.93 -23.27 3.58
CA PHE A 130 13.40 -24.59 3.22
C PHE A 130 13.14 -25.56 4.36
N HIS A 131 12.72 -26.77 4.01
CA HIS A 131 12.39 -27.81 4.97
C HIS A 131 13.48 -28.90 5.00
N GLY A 132 13.98 -29.21 6.20
CA GLY A 132 15.00 -30.23 6.41
C GLY A 132 16.32 -29.91 5.68
N LYS A 133 16.84 -30.88 4.93
CA LYS A 133 18.04 -30.74 4.10
C LYS A 133 17.74 -30.34 2.65
N GLY A 134 16.50 -29.98 2.32
CA GLY A 134 16.09 -29.57 0.99
C GLY A 134 16.81 -28.31 0.52
N ARG A 135 17.22 -28.30 -0.76
CA ARG A 135 17.81 -27.14 -1.41
C ARG A 135 16.86 -26.45 -2.38
N VAL A 136 15.70 -27.03 -2.57
CA VAL A 136 14.64 -26.51 -3.45
C VAL A 136 13.34 -26.57 -2.68
N SER A 137 12.62 -25.48 -2.70
CA SER A 137 11.21 -25.40 -2.27
C SER A 137 10.43 -24.61 -3.31
N GLY A 138 9.11 -24.76 -3.30
CA GLY A 138 8.30 -24.04 -4.24
C GLY A 138 6.83 -23.98 -3.85
N LYS A 139 6.15 -23.01 -4.46
CA LYS A 139 4.70 -22.82 -4.34
C LYS A 139 4.12 -22.68 -5.74
N ALA A 140 3.21 -23.57 -6.12
CA ALA A 140 2.42 -23.44 -7.34
C ALA A 140 0.96 -23.19 -6.95
N SER A 141 0.31 -22.23 -7.56
CA SER A 141 -1.07 -21.87 -7.28
C SER A 141 -1.86 -21.64 -8.57
N PHE A 142 -3.14 -21.97 -8.52
CA PHE A 142 -4.09 -21.65 -9.56
C PHE A 142 -5.44 -21.35 -8.92
N ALA A 143 -6.06 -20.25 -9.33
CA ALA A 143 -7.45 -19.99 -9.00
C ALA A 143 -8.22 -19.59 -10.26
N GLY A 144 -9.50 -19.94 -10.29
CA GLY A 144 -10.40 -19.58 -11.37
C GLY A 144 -11.82 -19.38 -10.86
N GLY A 145 -12.58 -18.48 -11.51
CA GLY A 145 -13.91 -18.15 -11.00
C GLY A 145 -14.72 -17.23 -11.88
N SER A 146 -15.62 -16.51 -11.23
CA SER A 146 -16.57 -15.60 -11.85
C SER A 146 -15.90 -14.58 -12.77
N PHE A 147 -16.63 -14.13 -13.77
CA PHE A 147 -16.21 -13.11 -14.77
C PHE A 147 -15.01 -13.54 -15.61
N GLY A 148 -14.84 -14.86 -15.82
CA GLY A 148 -13.74 -15.42 -16.57
C GLY A 148 -12.38 -15.11 -15.98
N THR A 149 -12.27 -15.08 -14.65
CA THR A 149 -11.04 -14.73 -13.94
C THR A 149 -10.18 -15.96 -13.70
N TYR A 150 -8.87 -15.87 -14.02
CA TYR A 150 -7.87 -16.91 -13.81
C TYR A 150 -6.60 -16.29 -13.22
N LEU A 151 -6.06 -16.92 -12.17
CA LEU A 151 -4.91 -16.46 -11.39
C LEU A 151 -3.88 -17.59 -11.23
N PRO A 152 -3.08 -17.91 -12.25
CA PRO A 152 -1.94 -18.83 -12.09
C PRO A 152 -0.79 -18.14 -11.38
N GLY A 153 -0.05 -18.88 -10.55
CA GLY A 153 1.15 -18.42 -9.88
C GLY A 153 2.16 -19.54 -9.66
N LEU A 154 3.44 -19.23 -9.77
CA LEU A 154 4.55 -20.13 -9.48
C LEU A 154 5.65 -19.39 -8.78
N ARG A 155 6.20 -19.97 -7.72
CA ARG A 155 7.42 -19.55 -7.08
C ARG A 155 8.34 -20.75 -6.84
N LEU A 156 9.61 -20.57 -7.11
CA LEU A 156 10.67 -21.56 -6.89
C LEU A 156 11.80 -20.92 -6.11
N ASP A 157 12.19 -21.52 -5.00
CA ASP A 157 13.28 -21.07 -4.16
C ASP A 157 14.43 -22.09 -4.21
N PHE A 158 15.65 -21.60 -4.40
CA PHE A 158 16.85 -22.41 -4.55
C PHE A 158 17.91 -22.00 -3.54
N LYS A 159 18.26 -22.87 -2.62
CA LYS A 159 19.40 -22.68 -1.71
C LYS A 159 20.70 -23.01 -2.46
N VAL A 160 21.33 -21.99 -3.04
CA VAL A 160 22.58 -22.13 -3.80
C VAL A 160 23.75 -22.52 -2.86
N SER A 161 23.80 -21.88 -1.69
CA SER A 161 24.74 -22.19 -0.61
C SER A 161 24.09 -21.89 0.74
N ASP A 162 24.80 -22.11 1.84
CA ASP A 162 24.29 -21.74 3.16
C ASP A 162 24.15 -20.21 3.36
N LYS A 163 24.75 -19.43 2.46
CA LYS A 163 24.73 -17.96 2.51
C LYS A 163 23.95 -17.31 1.38
N ILE A 164 23.55 -18.05 0.34
CA ILE A 164 22.93 -17.50 -0.86
C ILE A 164 21.69 -18.32 -1.24
N THR A 165 20.57 -17.63 -1.37
CA THR A 165 19.30 -18.16 -1.88
C THR A 165 18.85 -17.36 -3.08
N LEU A 166 18.33 -18.03 -4.09
CA LEU A 166 17.67 -17.44 -5.26
C LEU A 166 16.20 -17.82 -5.24
N SER A 167 15.34 -16.89 -5.58
CA SER A 167 13.91 -17.13 -5.83
C SER A 167 13.55 -16.67 -7.22
N ALA A 168 12.74 -17.46 -7.93
CA ALA A 168 12.13 -17.06 -9.19
C ALA A 168 10.62 -17.16 -9.04
N ASN A 169 9.90 -16.14 -9.50
CA ASN A 169 8.44 -16.12 -9.43
C ASN A 169 7.81 -15.65 -10.73
N SER A 170 6.59 -16.13 -10.99
CA SER A 170 5.77 -15.70 -12.11
C SER A 170 4.30 -15.84 -11.74
N SER A 171 3.49 -14.87 -12.16
CA SER A 171 2.03 -14.92 -12.00
C SER A 171 1.32 -14.22 -13.14
N ALA A 172 0.03 -14.52 -13.32
CA ALA A 172 -0.81 -13.78 -14.24
C ALA A 172 -2.18 -13.47 -13.60
N THR A 173 -2.78 -12.40 -14.08
CA THR A 173 -4.18 -12.07 -13.85
C THR A 173 -4.86 -11.96 -15.21
N ILE A 174 -5.77 -12.86 -15.50
CA ILE A 174 -6.53 -12.86 -16.74
C ILE A 174 -8.01 -12.80 -16.34
N SER A 175 -8.75 -11.83 -16.85
CA SER A 175 -10.18 -11.71 -16.56
C SER A 175 -10.90 -11.04 -17.73
N LYS A 176 -12.12 -11.49 -17.99
CA LYS A 176 -13.03 -10.78 -18.89
C LYS A 176 -13.62 -9.53 -18.23
N GLY A 177 -13.74 -9.52 -16.91
CA GLY A 177 -14.27 -8.40 -16.13
C GLY A 177 -15.73 -8.02 -16.45
N ASP A 178 -16.46 -8.88 -17.15
CA ASP A 178 -17.80 -8.65 -17.70
C ASP A 178 -18.92 -8.91 -16.69
N PHE A 179 -18.83 -8.39 -15.48
CA PHE A 179 -19.82 -8.59 -14.43
C PHE A 179 -21.14 -7.83 -14.69
N PRO A 180 -22.28 -8.36 -14.20
CA PRO A 180 -23.56 -7.67 -14.29
C PRO A 180 -23.61 -6.49 -13.29
N TYR A 181 -24.23 -5.40 -13.70
CA TYR A 181 -24.57 -4.26 -12.85
C TYR A 181 -25.98 -3.77 -13.18
N ILE A 182 -26.54 -2.92 -12.33
CA ILE A 182 -27.85 -2.29 -12.59
C ILE A 182 -27.61 -0.82 -12.85
N GLY A 183 -28.11 -0.36 -13.97
CA GLY A 183 -28.14 1.04 -14.34
C GLY A 183 -29.14 1.85 -13.49
N ASP A 184 -29.06 3.18 -13.59
CA ASP A 184 -29.96 4.11 -12.88
C ASP A 184 -31.43 3.92 -13.26
N ASP A 185 -31.70 3.39 -14.44
CA ASP A 185 -33.04 3.05 -14.96
C ASP A 185 -33.55 1.69 -14.43
N GLY A 186 -32.78 0.99 -13.61
CA GLY A 186 -33.12 -0.32 -13.08
C GLY A 186 -32.86 -1.49 -14.03
N THR A 187 -32.32 -1.26 -15.23
CA THR A 187 -31.96 -2.33 -16.17
C THR A 187 -30.69 -3.07 -15.73
N ILE A 188 -30.66 -4.38 -15.97
CA ILE A 188 -29.46 -5.19 -15.76
C ILE A 188 -28.63 -5.15 -17.03
N SER A 189 -27.42 -4.61 -16.93
CA SER A 189 -26.44 -4.54 -18.01
C SER A 189 -25.15 -5.27 -17.61
N ARG A 190 -24.23 -5.48 -18.56
CA ARG A 190 -22.90 -6.04 -18.28
C ARG A 190 -21.84 -4.97 -18.46
N ARG A 191 -20.83 -5.00 -17.58
CA ARG A 191 -19.69 -4.08 -17.67
C ARG A 191 -18.76 -4.55 -18.80
N GLU A 192 -18.93 -4.02 -20.00
CA GLU A 192 -18.07 -4.30 -21.14
C GLU A 192 -16.78 -3.49 -21.09
N GLY A 193 -15.73 -3.92 -21.82
CA GLY A 193 -14.45 -3.22 -21.89
C GLY A 193 -13.66 -3.17 -20.57
N ASN A 194 -13.92 -4.09 -19.64
CA ASN A 194 -13.26 -4.15 -18.32
C ASN A 194 -12.36 -5.41 -18.19
N ASP A 195 -11.89 -5.89 -19.32
CA ASP A 195 -10.99 -7.04 -19.39
C ASP A 195 -9.56 -6.66 -19.02
N ILE A 196 -8.80 -7.65 -18.53
CA ILE A 196 -7.38 -7.51 -18.23
C ILE A 196 -6.63 -8.79 -18.57
N SER A 197 -5.45 -8.61 -19.15
CA SER A 197 -4.41 -9.63 -19.29
C SER A 197 -3.13 -9.06 -18.73
N GLN A 198 -2.73 -9.53 -17.56
CA GLN A 198 -1.55 -9.04 -16.85
C GLN A 198 -0.62 -10.19 -16.50
N TYR A 199 0.67 -9.99 -16.76
CA TYR A 199 1.74 -10.95 -16.51
C TYR A 199 2.81 -10.31 -15.65
N ARG A 200 3.25 -11.02 -14.61
CA ARG A 200 4.29 -10.57 -13.68
C ARG A 200 5.36 -11.64 -13.56
N GLY A 201 6.58 -11.19 -13.36
CA GLY A 201 7.70 -12.10 -13.09
C GLY A 201 8.78 -11.41 -12.29
N GLY A 202 9.55 -12.17 -11.55
CA GLY A 202 10.63 -11.64 -10.76
C GLY A 202 11.69 -12.68 -10.43
N ILE A 203 12.89 -12.17 -10.16
CA ILE A 203 14.00 -12.95 -9.62
C ILE A 203 14.51 -12.20 -8.40
N ASP A 204 14.61 -12.89 -7.28
CA ASP A 204 15.13 -12.37 -6.03
C ASP A 204 16.40 -13.14 -5.64
N ALA A 205 17.40 -12.43 -5.20
CA ALA A 205 18.62 -13.01 -4.61
C ALA A 205 18.74 -12.51 -3.17
N TYR A 206 18.99 -13.43 -2.25
CA TYR A 206 19.20 -13.14 -0.84
C TYR A 206 20.56 -13.67 -0.42
N GLY A 207 21.30 -12.85 0.33
CA GLY A 207 22.58 -13.25 0.83
C GLY A 207 22.77 -12.88 2.29
N SER A 208 23.41 -13.78 3.06
CA SER A 208 23.88 -13.50 4.41
C SER A 208 25.40 -13.33 4.42
N MET A 209 25.87 -12.45 5.28
CA MET A 209 27.29 -12.21 5.54
C MET A 209 27.50 -12.05 7.05
N GLU A 210 28.74 -12.09 7.50
CA GLU A 210 29.04 -11.83 8.90
C GLU A 210 28.53 -10.43 9.32
N GLY A 211 27.62 -10.41 10.28
CA GLY A 211 27.01 -9.18 10.80
C GLY A 211 26.07 -8.48 9.84
N GLY A 212 25.54 -9.16 8.81
CA GLY A 212 24.64 -8.51 7.88
C GLY A 212 23.98 -9.40 6.84
N SER A 213 23.17 -8.76 5.99
CA SER A 213 22.49 -9.40 4.85
C SER A 213 22.34 -8.41 3.70
N TRP A 214 22.08 -8.96 2.52
CA TRP A 214 21.74 -8.19 1.34
C TRP A 214 20.63 -8.90 0.57
N ASN A 215 19.87 -8.12 -0.19
CA ASN A 215 18.97 -8.66 -1.20
C ASN A 215 19.10 -7.86 -2.50
N ALA A 216 18.73 -8.51 -3.59
CA ALA A 216 18.57 -7.89 -4.90
C ALA A 216 17.33 -8.48 -5.56
N LYS A 217 16.55 -7.66 -6.25
CA LYS A 217 15.31 -8.03 -6.91
C LYS A 217 15.26 -7.42 -8.30
N ALA A 218 14.98 -8.25 -9.31
CA ALA A 218 14.56 -7.83 -10.64
C ALA A 218 13.07 -8.16 -10.81
N TYR A 219 12.29 -7.22 -11.29
CA TYR A 219 10.85 -7.35 -11.44
C TYR A 219 10.41 -6.87 -12.82
N PHE A 220 9.39 -7.56 -13.35
CA PHE A 220 8.74 -7.23 -14.60
C PHE A 220 7.21 -7.36 -14.40
N ASN A 221 6.47 -6.40 -14.94
CA ASN A 221 5.02 -6.44 -15.05
C ASN A 221 4.62 -5.93 -16.44
N SER A 222 3.68 -6.61 -17.08
CA SER A 222 3.04 -6.13 -18.30
C SER A 222 1.54 -6.36 -18.20
N ALA A 223 0.76 -5.34 -18.50
CA ALA A 223 -0.71 -5.42 -18.50
C ALA A 223 -1.28 -4.80 -19.78
N ASP A 224 -2.31 -5.42 -20.32
CA ASP A 224 -3.22 -4.86 -21.33
C ASP A 224 -4.62 -4.94 -20.75
N ARG A 225 -5.27 -3.78 -20.61
CA ARG A 225 -6.58 -3.67 -19.92
C ARG A 225 -7.50 -2.66 -20.59
N GLY A 226 -8.78 -2.95 -20.52
CA GLY A 226 -9.81 -2.00 -20.87
C GLY A 226 -10.02 -0.94 -19.78
N THR A 227 -10.40 0.26 -20.16
CA THR A 227 -10.72 1.38 -19.28
C THR A 227 -12.09 1.94 -19.67
N PRO A 228 -13.18 1.25 -19.24
CA PRO A 228 -14.53 1.48 -19.81
C PRO A 228 -15.19 2.80 -19.40
N GLY A 229 -14.49 3.71 -18.74
CA GLY A 229 -15.03 4.98 -18.28
C GLY A 229 -16.09 4.82 -17.17
N SER A 230 -16.76 5.90 -16.80
CA SER A 230 -17.91 5.85 -15.88
C SER A 230 -19.18 5.44 -16.63
N LEU A 231 -20.25 5.07 -15.89
CA LEU A 231 -21.54 4.75 -16.50
C LEU A 231 -22.16 5.95 -17.24
N SER A 232 -21.93 7.17 -16.74
CA SER A 232 -22.39 8.41 -17.38
C SER A 232 -21.50 8.85 -18.56
N TRP A 233 -20.30 8.32 -18.67
CA TRP A 233 -19.34 8.61 -19.73
C TRP A 233 -18.57 7.33 -20.12
N PRO A 234 -19.25 6.38 -20.78
CA PRO A 234 -18.63 5.13 -21.18
C PRO A 234 -17.58 5.34 -22.28
N SER A 235 -16.53 4.54 -22.26
CA SER A 235 -15.47 4.53 -23.26
C SER A 235 -15.05 3.11 -23.64
N GLU A 236 -14.44 2.95 -24.81
CA GLU A 236 -13.78 1.72 -25.26
C GLU A 236 -12.25 1.86 -25.17
N ASP A 237 -11.79 2.74 -24.32
CA ASP A 237 -10.39 3.06 -24.17
C ASP A 237 -9.60 1.86 -23.64
N ARG A 238 -8.32 1.81 -23.97
CA ARG A 238 -7.41 0.75 -23.50
C ARG A 238 -6.12 1.32 -22.98
N GLN A 239 -5.61 0.67 -21.95
CA GLN A 239 -4.32 1.00 -21.36
C GLN A 239 -3.38 -0.21 -21.42
N LYS A 240 -2.14 0.04 -21.83
CA LYS A 240 -1.04 -0.91 -21.74
C LYS A 240 0.02 -0.37 -20.81
N ASP A 241 0.42 -1.20 -19.87
CA ASP A 241 1.44 -0.89 -18.89
C ASP A 241 2.60 -1.88 -19.04
N MET A 242 3.82 -1.38 -18.99
CA MET A 242 5.03 -2.19 -18.81
C MET A 242 5.87 -1.53 -17.72
N ASN A 243 6.13 -2.27 -16.64
CA ASN A 243 6.91 -1.79 -15.52
C ASN A 243 8.06 -2.75 -15.27
N THR A 244 9.27 -2.22 -15.19
CA THR A 244 10.45 -3.00 -14.85
C THR A 244 11.30 -2.27 -13.83
N PHE A 245 11.85 -2.99 -12.88
CA PHE A 245 12.84 -2.42 -11.99
C PHE A 245 13.89 -3.43 -11.55
N LEU A 246 15.04 -2.89 -11.19
CA LEU A 246 16.08 -3.57 -10.44
C LEU A 246 16.28 -2.80 -9.14
N GLN A 247 16.18 -3.49 -8.00
CA GLN A 247 16.43 -2.90 -6.69
C GLN A 247 17.29 -3.81 -5.83
N GLY A 248 17.99 -3.22 -4.86
CA GLY A 248 18.77 -3.96 -3.90
C GLY A 248 18.93 -3.23 -2.59
N SER A 249 19.14 -3.98 -1.53
CA SER A 249 19.43 -3.45 -0.21
C SER A 249 20.56 -4.23 0.48
N LEU A 250 21.31 -3.52 1.28
CA LEU A 250 22.37 -4.03 2.11
C LEU A 250 22.14 -3.52 3.54
N TRP A 251 22.22 -4.43 4.50
CA TRP A 251 22.28 -4.12 5.91
C TRP A 251 23.55 -4.76 6.50
N LYS A 252 24.32 -3.98 7.27
CA LYS A 252 25.52 -4.50 7.94
C LYS A 252 25.77 -3.79 9.26
N ARG A 253 26.01 -4.59 10.30
CA ARG A 253 26.52 -4.13 11.60
C ARG A 253 28.03 -4.27 11.63
N LEU A 254 28.70 -3.21 12.01
CA LEU A 254 30.15 -3.14 12.16
C LEU A 254 30.47 -2.92 13.63
N GLY A 255 30.91 -4.00 14.29
CA GLY A 255 31.05 -4.03 15.74
C GLY A 255 29.70 -3.93 16.49
N SER A 256 29.74 -3.44 17.73
CA SER A 256 28.55 -3.26 18.58
C SER A 256 27.88 -1.90 18.39
N ILE A 257 28.59 -0.94 17.83
CA ILE A 257 28.20 0.48 17.85
C ILE A 257 27.54 0.92 16.55
N TYR A 258 28.01 0.44 15.39
CA TYR A 258 27.64 1.03 14.12
C TYR A 258 26.88 0.06 13.20
N THR A 259 25.80 0.55 12.59
CA THR A 259 25.02 -0.16 11.57
C THR A 259 24.84 0.72 10.35
N ILE A 260 25.06 0.17 9.17
CA ILE A 260 24.76 0.79 7.87
C ILE A 260 23.65 0.04 7.15
N ARG A 261 22.76 0.79 6.52
CA ARG A 261 21.78 0.28 5.55
C ARG A 261 21.88 1.12 4.29
N THR A 262 21.91 0.44 3.15
CA THR A 262 21.94 1.10 1.84
C THR A 262 20.93 0.43 0.94
N SER A 263 20.17 1.19 0.18
CA SER A 263 19.27 0.71 -0.87
C SER A 263 19.47 1.48 -2.15
N ALA A 264 19.23 0.81 -3.27
CA ALA A 264 19.25 1.42 -4.61
C ALA A 264 18.17 0.81 -5.47
N LYS A 265 17.63 1.60 -6.39
CA LYS A 265 16.64 1.18 -7.39
C LYS A 265 16.89 1.90 -8.70
N ILE A 266 16.67 1.20 -9.80
CA ILE A 266 16.43 1.78 -11.11
C ILE A 266 15.13 1.21 -11.67
N SER A 267 14.32 2.03 -12.32
CA SER A 267 13.09 1.57 -12.97
C SER A 267 12.89 2.20 -14.35
N TYR A 268 12.11 1.48 -15.15
CA TYR A 268 11.62 1.90 -16.45
C TYR A 268 10.15 1.50 -16.55
N ASP A 269 9.28 2.47 -16.79
CA ASP A 269 7.85 2.28 -16.93
C ASP A 269 7.38 2.89 -18.25
N ASP A 270 6.59 2.15 -19.03
CA ASP A 270 5.99 2.57 -20.30
C ASP A 270 4.48 2.39 -20.20
N LEU A 271 3.75 3.48 -20.20
CA LEU A 271 2.30 3.52 -20.20
C LEU A 271 1.81 4.02 -21.55
N GLN A 272 0.98 3.24 -22.21
CA GLN A 272 0.33 3.60 -23.46
C GLN A 272 -1.19 3.63 -23.23
N TYR A 273 -1.82 4.73 -23.57
CA TYR A 273 -3.25 4.91 -23.48
C TYR A 273 -3.83 5.20 -24.85
N LYS A 274 -4.80 4.38 -25.28
CA LYS A 274 -5.50 4.52 -26.55
C LYS A 274 -6.94 4.95 -26.29
N SER A 275 -7.34 6.06 -26.84
CA SER A 275 -8.70 6.58 -26.70
C SER A 275 -9.24 7.11 -28.02
N SER A 276 -10.56 7.34 -28.06
CA SER A 276 -11.22 8.01 -29.19
C SER A 276 -10.72 9.45 -29.41
N TRP A 277 -10.08 10.05 -28.39
CA TRP A 277 -9.52 11.41 -28.44
C TRP A 277 -8.07 11.45 -28.91
N GLY A 278 -7.43 10.29 -29.04
CA GLY A 278 -6.03 10.15 -29.48
C GLY A 278 -5.20 9.28 -28.56
N ASP A 279 -4.06 8.84 -29.08
CA ASP A 279 -3.13 7.95 -28.39
C ASP A 279 -2.12 8.77 -27.57
N SER A 280 -1.86 8.33 -26.35
CA SER A 280 -0.87 8.91 -25.46
C SER A 280 0.14 7.86 -25.00
N ARG A 281 1.41 8.25 -24.87
CA ARG A 281 2.45 7.39 -24.31
C ARG A 281 3.30 8.17 -23.32
N TYR A 282 3.57 7.56 -22.17
CA TYR A 282 4.39 8.12 -21.11
C TYR A 282 5.49 7.13 -20.76
N VAL A 283 6.73 7.56 -20.86
CA VAL A 283 7.88 6.77 -20.46
C VAL A 283 8.49 7.42 -19.23
N GLN A 284 8.51 6.68 -18.13
CA GLN A 284 9.09 7.09 -16.87
C GLN A 284 10.39 6.33 -16.62
N LYS A 285 11.40 7.01 -16.14
CA LYS A 285 12.69 6.45 -15.73
C LYS A 285 13.02 7.00 -14.35
N GLU A 286 13.48 6.14 -13.47
CA GLU A 286 13.84 6.52 -12.10
C GLU A 286 15.17 5.86 -11.72
N ALA A 287 15.99 6.59 -10.99
CA ALA A 287 17.15 6.05 -10.29
C ALA A 287 17.22 6.67 -8.91
N GLN A 288 17.36 5.85 -7.87
CA GLN A 288 17.47 6.30 -6.50
C GLN A 288 18.53 5.52 -5.74
N VAL A 289 19.17 6.19 -4.80
CA VAL A 289 20.09 5.59 -3.85
C VAL A 289 19.91 6.24 -2.49
N ASN A 290 19.86 5.43 -1.46
CA ASN A 290 19.68 5.88 -0.09
C ASN A 290 20.63 5.14 0.82
N THR A 291 21.20 5.83 1.82
CA THR A 291 22.01 5.22 2.86
C THR A 291 21.65 5.78 4.22
N SER A 292 21.61 4.93 5.21
CA SER A 292 21.40 5.30 6.61
C SER A 292 22.47 4.71 7.51
N HIS A 293 22.82 5.45 8.52
CA HIS A 293 23.89 5.19 9.46
C HIS A 293 23.35 5.30 10.87
N GLU A 294 23.46 4.25 11.66
CA GLU A 294 22.99 4.19 13.04
C GLU A 294 24.16 3.95 13.98
N PHE A 295 24.23 4.72 15.03
CA PHE A 295 25.23 4.64 16.08
C PHE A 295 24.54 4.36 17.42
N ASN A 296 24.84 3.23 18.04
CA ASN A 296 24.46 2.91 19.40
C ASN A 296 25.45 3.59 20.35
N ILE A 297 25.11 4.79 20.83
CA ILE A 297 26.00 5.57 21.73
C ILE A 297 26.00 4.96 23.12
N TYR A 298 24.80 4.61 23.62
CA TYR A 298 24.56 3.85 24.84
C TYR A 298 23.45 2.84 24.59
N GLU A 299 23.23 1.90 25.46
CA GLU A 299 22.11 0.94 25.38
C GLU A 299 20.75 1.63 25.29
N TRP A 300 20.61 2.79 25.93
CA TRP A 300 19.39 3.59 25.98
C TRP A 300 19.36 4.73 24.96
N TRP A 301 20.47 5.01 24.23
CA TRP A 301 20.53 6.13 23.29
C TRP A 301 21.18 5.75 21.97
N LYS A 302 20.45 5.96 20.91
CA LYS A 302 20.90 5.79 19.52
C LYS A 302 20.79 7.10 18.77
N VAL A 303 21.75 7.35 17.89
CA VAL A 303 21.73 8.45 16.92
C VAL A 303 21.79 7.88 15.53
N SER A 304 21.00 8.40 14.62
CA SER A 304 21.03 7.97 13.22
C SER A 304 20.99 9.16 12.26
N GLY A 305 21.60 8.97 11.11
CA GLY A 305 21.58 9.89 9.99
C GLY A 305 21.31 9.15 8.70
N ALA A 306 20.66 9.81 7.75
CA ALA A 306 20.43 9.26 6.42
C ALA A 306 20.59 10.33 5.35
N ILE A 307 21.07 9.92 4.19
CA ILE A 307 21.11 10.73 2.99
C ILE A 307 20.62 9.91 1.80
N GLY A 308 19.97 10.57 0.85
CA GLY A 308 19.49 9.95 -0.37
C GLY A 308 19.45 10.91 -1.53
N GLY A 309 19.54 10.33 -2.72
CA GLY A 309 19.39 11.02 -3.99
C GLY A 309 18.47 10.26 -4.93
N GLN A 310 17.69 11.00 -5.70
CA GLN A 310 16.75 10.48 -6.68
C GLN A 310 16.86 11.28 -7.96
N TRP A 311 16.81 10.60 -9.08
CA TRP A 311 16.62 11.17 -10.41
C TRP A 311 15.38 10.57 -11.05
N ASP A 312 14.51 11.42 -11.55
CA ASP A 312 13.27 11.07 -12.23
C ASP A 312 13.26 11.70 -13.61
N GLY A 313 12.85 10.95 -14.63
CA GLY A 313 12.65 11.42 -15.98
C GLY A 313 11.28 11.02 -16.51
N LEU A 314 10.55 11.95 -17.11
CA LEU A 314 9.29 11.69 -17.79
C LEU A 314 9.37 12.18 -19.23
N GLU A 315 9.22 11.27 -20.18
CA GLU A 315 9.00 11.55 -21.60
C GLU A 315 7.51 11.40 -21.90
N SER A 316 6.93 12.37 -22.58
CA SER A 316 5.54 12.30 -23.03
C SER A 316 5.49 12.43 -24.54
N GLY A 317 4.87 11.45 -25.21
CA GLY A 317 4.58 11.46 -26.63
C GLY A 317 3.06 11.45 -26.82
N ASN A 318 2.39 12.59 -26.73
CA ASN A 318 0.98 12.69 -27.03
C ASN A 318 0.60 14.06 -27.61
N TYR A 319 -0.57 14.15 -28.19
CA TYR A 319 -1.13 15.38 -28.75
C TYR A 319 -1.51 16.42 -27.67
N MET A 320 -1.55 16.02 -26.39
CA MET A 320 -1.94 16.88 -25.27
C MET A 320 -0.76 17.70 -24.72
N PHE A 321 0.48 17.35 -25.06
CA PHE A 321 1.66 18.13 -24.72
C PHE A 321 2.15 18.85 -26.00
N THR A 322 1.65 20.04 -26.25
CA THR A 322 2.00 20.79 -27.45
C THR A 322 3.34 21.52 -27.30
N ASP A 323 4.06 21.56 -28.39
CA ASP A 323 5.14 22.44 -28.85
C ASP A 323 6.49 22.44 -28.13
N GLU A 324 6.61 22.68 -26.83
CA GLU A 324 7.95 22.82 -26.22
C GLU A 324 8.43 21.57 -25.48
N THR A 325 7.52 20.69 -25.07
CA THR A 325 7.84 19.52 -24.22
C THR A 325 7.55 18.18 -24.88
N SER A 326 6.82 18.16 -26.00
CA SER A 326 6.52 16.91 -26.73
C SER A 326 7.81 16.26 -27.24
N GLY A 327 8.03 15.01 -26.83
CA GLY A 327 9.25 14.24 -27.16
C GLY A 327 10.49 14.65 -26.37
N SER A 328 10.38 15.58 -25.42
CA SER A 328 11.47 16.01 -24.56
C SER A 328 11.28 15.44 -23.15
N MET A 329 12.38 15.04 -22.49
CA MET A 329 12.34 14.48 -21.16
C MET A 329 12.37 15.61 -20.10
N ILE A 330 11.31 15.71 -19.30
CA ILE A 330 11.30 16.51 -18.07
C ILE A 330 12.05 15.73 -17.00
N GLN A 331 12.96 16.36 -16.29
CA GLN A 331 13.79 15.71 -15.27
C GLN A 331 13.59 16.37 -13.91
N ARG A 332 13.53 15.56 -12.85
CA ARG A 332 13.56 15.99 -11.46
C ARG A 332 14.75 15.35 -10.75
N TYR A 333 15.47 16.16 -10.01
CA TYR A 333 16.51 15.72 -9.10
C TYR A 333 16.04 15.97 -7.68
N GLY A 334 15.91 14.92 -6.90
CA GLY A 334 15.53 14.95 -5.51
C GLY A 334 16.70 14.62 -4.61
N PHE A 335 16.72 15.19 -3.43
CA PHE A 335 17.65 14.81 -2.37
C PHE A 335 16.96 14.87 -1.01
N ILE A 336 17.45 14.05 -0.09
CA ILE A 336 16.95 13.99 1.28
C ILE A 336 18.13 13.83 2.23
N ALA A 337 18.05 14.50 3.37
CA ALA A 337 18.97 14.33 4.49
C ALA A 337 18.15 14.33 5.77
N ALA A 338 18.41 13.35 6.65
CA ALA A 338 17.68 13.22 7.90
C ALA A 338 18.62 12.89 9.05
N ALA A 339 18.25 13.33 10.24
CA ALA A 339 18.91 12.99 11.49
C ALA A 339 17.86 12.64 12.55
N ALA A 340 18.16 11.65 13.38
CA ALA A 340 17.27 11.27 14.47
C ALA A 340 18.05 10.88 15.73
N SER A 341 17.36 11.01 16.85
CA SER A 341 17.79 10.55 18.17
C SER A 341 16.69 9.68 18.78
N SER A 342 17.06 8.50 19.22
CA SER A 342 16.15 7.49 19.77
C SER A 342 16.56 7.16 21.21
N PHE A 343 15.61 7.26 22.12
CA PHE A 343 15.80 6.97 23.55
C PHE A 343 14.97 5.74 23.92
N ARG A 344 15.59 4.79 24.60
CA ARG A 344 14.99 3.51 24.99
C ARG A 344 15.27 3.24 26.46
N PHE A 345 14.24 3.43 27.26
CA PHE A 345 14.24 3.08 28.69
C PHE A 345 13.31 1.89 28.94
N GLU A 346 13.33 1.31 30.11
CA GLU A 346 12.53 0.13 30.43
C GLU A 346 11.04 0.27 30.06
N ARG A 347 10.45 1.44 30.35
CA ARG A 347 9.03 1.70 30.10
C ARG A 347 8.76 2.80 29.08
N LEU A 348 9.79 3.48 28.61
CA LEU A 348 9.68 4.65 27.76
C LEU A 348 10.52 4.50 26.51
N LYS A 349 9.89 4.68 25.35
CA LYS A 349 10.58 4.89 24.08
C LYS A 349 10.21 6.26 23.55
N ALA A 350 11.21 7.04 23.12
CA ALA A 350 11.01 8.35 22.54
C ALA A 350 11.92 8.52 21.32
N ASP A 351 11.38 9.08 20.26
CA ASP A 351 12.12 9.38 19.03
C ASP A 351 11.89 10.83 18.65
N ILE A 352 12.95 11.50 18.22
CA ILE A 352 12.88 12.85 17.65
C ILE A 352 13.69 12.82 16.37
N ALA A 353 13.16 13.42 15.30
CA ALA A 353 13.89 13.54 14.06
C ALA A 353 13.59 14.81 13.29
N LEU A 354 14.53 15.16 12.44
CA LEU A 354 14.42 16.22 11.46
C LEU A 354 14.85 15.69 10.10
N GLU A 355 14.00 15.91 9.12
CA GLU A 355 14.27 15.60 7.72
C GLU A 355 14.30 16.91 6.93
N TYR A 356 15.27 17.04 6.06
CA TYR A 356 15.32 18.07 5.02
C TYR A 356 15.22 17.38 3.68
N SER A 357 14.24 17.73 2.87
CA SER A 357 14.06 17.22 1.52
C SER A 357 13.99 18.37 0.53
N GLY A 358 14.58 18.18 -0.63
CA GLY A 358 14.56 19.17 -1.69
C GLY A 358 14.54 18.52 -3.05
N SER A 359 14.02 19.26 -4.02
CA SER A 359 14.05 18.87 -5.43
C SER A 359 14.22 20.06 -6.34
N TYR A 360 14.73 19.82 -7.53
CA TYR A 360 14.68 20.79 -8.62
C TYR A 360 14.33 20.11 -9.94
N ASP A 361 13.52 20.81 -10.73
CA ASP A 361 13.08 20.34 -12.04
C ASP A 361 13.87 21.01 -13.15
N MET A 362 14.24 20.24 -14.17
CA MET A 362 14.82 20.68 -15.42
C MET A 362 13.82 20.41 -16.54
N VAL A 363 13.23 21.49 -17.05
CA VAL A 363 12.24 21.44 -18.12
C VAL A 363 12.90 21.95 -19.40
N PRO A 364 12.90 21.21 -20.50
CA PRO A 364 13.40 21.67 -21.79
C PRO A 364 12.75 22.99 -22.21
N GLY A 365 13.54 23.94 -22.70
CA GLY A 365 13.04 25.25 -23.14
C GLY A 365 12.78 26.28 -22.02
N ALA A 366 12.62 25.85 -20.77
CA ALA A 366 12.21 26.76 -19.69
C ALA A 366 13.31 27.66 -19.12
N GLY A 367 14.57 27.46 -19.46
CA GLY A 367 15.73 28.30 -19.09
C GLY A 367 16.00 28.47 -17.58
N LYS A 368 15.05 28.12 -16.69
CA LYS A 368 15.13 28.28 -15.24
C LYS A 368 14.90 26.96 -14.51
N LYS A 369 15.75 26.67 -13.51
CA LYS A 369 15.54 25.57 -12.58
C LYS A 369 14.50 25.98 -11.52
N ILE A 370 13.52 25.12 -11.28
CA ILE A 370 12.49 25.35 -10.26
C ILE A 370 12.82 24.48 -9.06
N GLY A 371 13.26 25.11 -7.97
CA GLY A 371 13.59 24.41 -6.72
C GLY A 371 12.43 24.42 -5.73
N ARG A 372 12.28 23.33 -4.97
CA ARG A 372 11.32 23.16 -3.88
C ARG A 372 11.98 22.39 -2.75
N ASP A 373 11.84 22.86 -1.53
CA ASP A 373 12.42 22.23 -0.35
C ASP A 373 11.55 22.39 0.89
N ALA A 374 11.76 21.51 1.87
CA ALA A 374 11.08 21.55 3.16
C ALA A 374 11.86 20.89 4.28
N PHE A 375 11.58 21.35 5.51
CA PHE A 375 11.94 20.70 6.74
C PHE A 375 10.73 19.96 7.32
N SER A 376 10.91 18.71 7.69
CA SER A 376 9.87 17.84 8.23
C SER A 376 10.29 17.31 9.60
N PRO A 377 9.99 18.05 10.69
CA PRO A 377 10.20 17.55 12.05
C PRO A 377 9.19 16.44 12.38
N SER A 378 9.63 15.50 13.22
CA SER A 378 8.77 14.47 13.78
C SER A 378 9.22 14.08 15.18
N ALA A 379 8.25 13.65 15.99
CA ALA A 379 8.50 13.11 17.32
C ALA A 379 7.50 11.99 17.60
N SER A 380 7.94 11.01 18.40
CA SER A 380 7.05 9.98 18.94
C SER A 380 7.39 9.63 20.37
N LEU A 381 6.38 9.12 21.04
CA LEU A 381 6.45 8.66 22.41
C LEU A 381 5.67 7.36 22.56
N GLN A 382 6.26 6.38 23.24
CA GLN A 382 5.60 5.14 23.62
C GLN A 382 5.90 4.87 25.09
N VAL A 383 4.86 4.61 25.87
CA VAL A 383 4.98 4.32 27.31
C VAL A 383 4.29 3.00 27.58
N ASN A 384 5.02 2.03 28.12
CA ASN A 384 4.48 0.79 28.66
C ASN A 384 3.99 1.09 30.09
N VAL A 385 2.68 1.34 30.22
CA VAL A 385 2.06 1.71 31.53
C VAL A 385 1.99 0.51 32.43
N TYR A 386 1.66 -0.64 31.87
CA TYR A 386 1.60 -1.94 32.54
C TYR A 386 2.09 -3.01 31.57
N LYS A 387 2.27 -4.27 32.03
CA LYS A 387 2.85 -5.36 31.21
C LYS A 387 2.25 -5.47 29.82
N ASP A 388 0.95 -5.29 29.71
CA ASP A 388 0.17 -5.55 28.50
C ASP A 388 -0.53 -4.27 27.97
N LEU A 389 -0.27 -3.11 28.60
CA LEU A 389 -0.91 -1.83 28.29
C LEU A 389 0.14 -0.82 27.85
N ARG A 390 -0.03 -0.27 26.64
CA ARG A 390 0.87 0.68 26.01
C ARG A 390 0.09 1.91 25.57
N ILE A 391 0.67 3.07 25.80
CA ILE A 391 0.22 4.34 25.23
C ILE A 391 1.24 4.77 24.19
N LYS A 392 0.78 5.19 23.03
CA LYS A 392 1.61 5.70 21.94
C LYS A 392 1.12 7.08 21.51
N ALA A 393 2.01 7.92 21.05
CA ALA A 393 1.68 9.19 20.41
C ALA A 393 2.73 9.57 19.39
N PHE A 394 2.34 10.23 18.31
CA PHE A 394 3.28 10.87 17.40
C PHE A 394 2.75 12.19 16.87
N GLY A 395 3.70 13.04 16.44
CA GLY A 395 3.44 14.23 15.65
C GLY A 395 4.49 14.34 14.54
N ARG A 396 4.07 14.66 13.32
CA ARG A 396 4.94 14.80 12.15
C ARG A 396 4.44 15.84 11.19
N ARG A 397 5.35 16.60 10.60
CA ARG A 397 5.10 17.36 9.38
C ARG A 397 5.42 16.49 8.16
N ALA A 398 4.49 16.38 7.24
CA ALA A 398 4.64 15.69 5.95
C ALA A 398 4.50 16.71 4.82
N TYR A 399 5.17 16.43 3.70
CA TYR A 399 5.34 17.37 2.62
C TYR A 399 5.20 16.64 1.28
N ARG A 400 4.41 17.17 0.36
CA ARG A 400 4.21 16.61 -0.98
C ARG A 400 4.61 17.60 -2.07
N ILE A 401 5.59 17.20 -2.86
CA ILE A 401 5.99 17.97 -4.05
C ILE A 401 4.92 17.75 -5.13
N PRO A 402 4.50 18.82 -5.87
CA PRO A 402 3.59 18.68 -6.99
C PRO A 402 4.14 17.74 -8.05
N VAL A 403 3.28 16.92 -8.65
CA VAL A 403 3.64 15.96 -9.69
C VAL A 403 3.75 16.59 -11.07
N PHE A 404 4.31 15.85 -12.02
CA PHE A 404 4.55 16.41 -13.34
C PHE A 404 3.27 16.83 -14.07
N ASN A 405 2.16 16.12 -13.91
CA ASN A 405 0.89 16.53 -14.50
C ASN A 405 0.36 17.83 -13.89
N GLU A 406 0.49 18.03 -12.58
CA GLU A 406 0.06 19.25 -11.92
C GLU A 406 0.88 20.47 -12.36
N LEU A 407 2.17 20.25 -12.70
CA LEU A 407 3.11 21.33 -13.05
C LEU A 407 3.18 21.62 -14.55
N TYR A 408 3.18 20.56 -15.36
CA TYR A 408 3.67 20.65 -16.75
C TYR A 408 2.69 20.13 -17.79
N TYR A 409 1.51 19.62 -17.41
CA TYR A 409 0.53 19.13 -18.37
C TYR A 409 -0.04 20.29 -19.18
N THR A 410 0.03 20.19 -20.51
CA THR A 410 -0.41 21.28 -21.42
C THR A 410 -1.91 21.60 -21.24
N GLY A 411 -2.22 22.88 -21.09
CA GLY A 411 -3.60 23.36 -20.88
C GLY A 411 -4.17 23.12 -19.48
N TYR A 412 -3.40 22.47 -18.57
CA TYR A 412 -3.80 22.23 -17.20
C TYR A 412 -2.71 22.58 -16.19
N GLY A 413 -1.45 22.28 -16.46
CA GLY A 413 -0.36 22.42 -15.48
C GLY A 413 -0.09 23.85 -15.04
N ASN A 414 0.28 24.01 -13.77
CA ASN A 414 0.67 25.28 -13.16
C ASN A 414 2.08 25.18 -12.55
N LYS A 415 3.05 25.83 -13.17
CA LYS A 415 4.48 25.80 -12.78
C LYS A 415 4.76 26.51 -11.44
N ASP A 416 3.84 27.37 -10.98
CA ASP A 416 3.97 28.15 -9.76
C ASP A 416 3.46 27.42 -8.49
N LEU A 417 3.01 26.19 -8.63
CA LEU A 417 2.56 25.39 -7.51
C LEU A 417 3.66 25.19 -6.47
N LYS A 418 3.26 25.43 -5.23
CA LYS A 418 4.03 25.10 -4.03
C LYS A 418 3.73 23.70 -3.57
N PRO A 419 4.62 23.09 -2.80
CA PRO A 419 4.33 21.84 -2.13
C PRO A 419 3.15 21.93 -1.16
N GLU A 420 2.42 20.85 -1.01
CA GLU A 420 1.42 20.71 0.04
C GLU A 420 2.09 20.43 1.38
N ASP A 421 1.52 20.93 2.46
CA ASP A 421 2.06 20.86 3.82
C ASP A 421 1.03 20.26 4.76
N ALA A 422 1.33 19.09 5.32
CA ALA A 422 0.45 18.35 6.21
C ALA A 422 1.09 18.16 7.59
N TRP A 423 0.31 18.36 8.65
CA TRP A 423 0.64 17.94 10.00
C TRP A 423 -0.20 16.75 10.38
N LEU A 424 0.46 15.65 10.74
CA LEU A 424 -0.14 14.41 11.18
C LEU A 424 0.12 14.25 12.66
N SER A 425 -0.90 13.87 13.41
CA SER A 425 -0.77 13.57 14.83
C SER A 425 -1.73 12.45 15.24
N ASP A 426 -1.31 11.71 16.24
CA ASP A 426 -2.03 10.55 16.74
C ASP A 426 -1.71 10.34 18.23
N ILE A 427 -2.70 9.87 18.97
CA ILE A 427 -2.55 9.33 20.31
C ILE A 427 -3.38 8.06 20.42
N GLY A 428 -2.76 6.98 20.86
CA GLY A 428 -3.38 5.68 20.93
C GLY A 428 -3.07 4.92 22.20
N ILE A 429 -3.90 3.93 22.45
CA ILE A 429 -3.75 2.97 23.55
C ILE A 429 -3.87 1.57 22.97
N GLU A 430 -2.95 0.70 23.32
CA GLU A 430 -2.90 -0.70 22.90
C GLU A 430 -2.86 -1.59 24.15
N TRP A 431 -3.67 -2.62 24.10
CA TRP A 431 -3.65 -3.66 25.12
C TRP A 431 -3.61 -5.03 24.46
N SER A 432 -2.78 -5.92 24.99
CA SER A 432 -2.73 -7.32 24.56
C SER A 432 -2.57 -8.23 25.77
N GLY A 433 -3.38 -9.27 25.86
CA GLY A 433 -3.38 -10.14 27.03
C GLY A 433 -3.70 -11.58 26.68
N LYS A 434 -3.48 -12.47 27.65
CA LYS A 434 -3.83 -13.89 27.59
C LYS A 434 -4.86 -14.23 28.66
N ALA A 435 -5.94 -14.91 28.26
CA ALA A 435 -6.90 -15.49 29.19
C ALA A 435 -6.69 -17.01 29.24
N GLY A 436 -6.05 -17.48 30.29
CA GLY A 436 -5.59 -18.86 30.39
C GLY A 436 -4.47 -19.19 29.38
N LYS A 437 -4.44 -20.46 28.91
CA LYS A 437 -3.43 -20.93 27.96
C LYS A 437 -3.89 -20.91 26.50
N ALA A 438 -5.19 -20.79 26.28
CA ALA A 438 -5.80 -20.99 24.97
C ALA A 438 -6.22 -19.69 24.28
N TRP A 439 -6.46 -18.62 25.03
CA TRP A 439 -6.96 -17.36 24.51
C TRP A 439 -5.88 -16.28 24.42
N SER A 440 -5.81 -15.60 23.29
CA SER A 440 -5.09 -14.35 23.09
C SER A 440 -6.11 -13.26 22.80
N LEU A 441 -5.97 -12.12 23.46
CA LEU A 441 -6.88 -10.97 23.36
C LEU A 441 -6.08 -9.73 23.01
N ASN A 442 -6.63 -8.89 22.15
CA ASN A 442 -6.05 -7.58 21.84
C ASN A 442 -7.13 -6.52 21.70
N ALA A 443 -6.79 -5.30 22.06
CA ALA A 443 -7.63 -4.12 21.87
C ALA A 443 -6.74 -2.91 21.58
N GLU A 444 -7.15 -2.09 20.65
CA GLU A 444 -6.48 -0.85 20.27
C GLU A 444 -7.50 0.25 20.07
N ALA A 445 -7.14 1.46 20.43
CA ALA A 445 -7.92 2.66 20.17
C ALA A 445 -6.98 3.83 19.88
N ASP A 446 -7.21 4.52 18.77
CA ASP A 446 -6.43 5.67 18.31
C ASP A 446 -7.32 6.87 18.06
N PHE A 447 -6.87 8.04 18.42
CA PHE A 447 -7.42 9.31 17.99
C PHE A 447 -6.39 10.05 17.15
N PHE A 448 -6.76 10.41 15.93
CA PHE A 448 -5.89 11.14 15.01
C PHE A 448 -6.45 12.52 14.66
N CYS A 449 -5.53 13.44 14.36
CA CYS A 449 -5.83 14.78 13.85
C CYS A 449 -4.80 15.15 12.79
N ASN A 450 -5.24 15.26 11.55
CA ASN A 450 -4.41 15.64 10.40
C ASN A 450 -4.88 16.96 9.83
N TYR A 451 -3.98 17.90 9.64
CA TYR A 451 -4.26 19.18 9.03
C TYR A 451 -3.40 19.36 7.78
N LEU A 452 -4.05 19.49 6.63
CA LEU A 452 -3.44 19.72 5.33
C LEU A 452 -3.75 21.14 4.89
N LYS A 453 -2.72 21.92 4.56
CA LYS A 453 -2.81 23.24 3.94
C LYS A 453 -2.09 23.25 2.60
N ASP A 454 -2.34 24.29 1.82
CA ASP A 454 -1.81 24.45 0.48
C ASP A 454 -2.11 23.23 -0.42
N LYS A 455 -3.24 22.55 -0.13
CA LYS A 455 -3.69 21.40 -0.93
C LYS A 455 -3.91 21.85 -2.37
N ILE A 456 -3.36 21.09 -3.30
CA ILE A 456 -3.54 21.33 -4.72
C ILE A 456 -4.94 20.86 -5.13
N THR A 457 -5.72 21.82 -5.61
CA THR A 457 -7.11 21.60 -6.03
C THR A 457 -7.32 22.34 -7.33
N SER A 458 -8.00 21.72 -8.28
CA SER A 458 -8.37 22.38 -9.54
C SER A 458 -9.47 23.39 -9.30
N ALA A 459 -9.32 24.57 -9.88
CA ALA A 459 -10.29 25.65 -9.85
C ALA A 459 -10.30 26.38 -11.20
N PRO A 460 -11.39 27.11 -11.54
CA PRO A 460 -11.43 27.98 -12.73
C PRO A 460 -10.26 28.97 -12.73
N SER A 461 -9.65 29.16 -13.90
CA SER A 461 -8.60 30.17 -14.10
C SER A 461 -9.17 31.58 -13.94
N GLU A 462 -8.35 32.50 -13.42
CA GLU A 462 -8.72 33.93 -13.33
C GLU A 462 -8.86 34.58 -14.71
N ASP A 463 -8.10 34.09 -15.71
CA ASP A 463 -8.12 34.63 -17.07
C ASP A 463 -9.28 34.08 -17.91
N ASP A 464 -9.67 32.81 -17.72
CA ASP A 464 -10.79 32.15 -18.40
C ASP A 464 -11.47 31.13 -17.46
N PRO A 465 -12.68 31.41 -16.96
CA PRO A 465 -13.40 30.52 -16.06
C PRO A 465 -13.77 29.15 -16.64
N ASN A 466 -13.66 28.94 -17.95
CA ASN A 466 -13.87 27.63 -18.58
C ASN A 466 -12.62 26.74 -18.50
N ILE A 467 -11.46 27.31 -18.21
CA ILE A 467 -10.19 26.59 -18.05
C ILE A 467 -9.97 26.32 -16.56
N TRP A 468 -9.82 25.07 -16.19
CA TRP A 468 -9.51 24.65 -14.82
C TRP A 468 -8.04 24.37 -14.67
N LEU A 469 -7.40 25.02 -13.69
CA LEU A 469 -5.99 24.86 -13.39
C LEU A 469 -5.80 24.41 -11.93
N PRO A 470 -4.69 23.74 -11.60
CA PRO A 470 -4.37 23.40 -10.22
C PRO A 470 -3.80 24.60 -9.46
N TYR A 471 -4.28 24.82 -8.25
CA TYR A 471 -3.86 25.88 -7.32
C TYR A 471 -3.66 25.36 -5.91
N ASN A 472 -2.78 25.99 -5.14
CA ASN A 472 -2.57 25.71 -3.71
C ASN A 472 -3.61 26.45 -2.85
N ILE A 473 -4.86 26.12 -2.97
CA ILE A 473 -5.96 26.82 -2.27
C ILE A 473 -6.66 25.96 -1.22
N GLY A 474 -6.51 24.63 -1.32
CA GLY A 474 -7.22 23.69 -0.47
C GLY A 474 -6.68 23.62 0.96
N LYS A 475 -7.60 23.48 1.93
CA LYS A 475 -7.30 23.14 3.32
C LYS A 475 -8.21 22.01 3.77
N VAL A 476 -7.66 21.02 4.45
CA VAL A 476 -8.43 19.89 4.97
C VAL A 476 -8.08 19.66 6.43
N LEU A 477 -9.11 19.48 7.25
CA LEU A 477 -8.96 18.99 8.61
C LEU A 477 -9.59 17.61 8.70
N ALA A 478 -8.79 16.58 8.93
CA ALA A 478 -9.24 15.22 9.12
C ALA A 478 -9.01 14.78 10.56
N THR A 479 -10.09 14.54 11.28
CA THR A 479 -10.07 14.01 12.65
C THR A 479 -10.81 12.69 12.69
N GLY A 480 -10.39 11.78 13.55
CA GLY A 480 -11.06 10.49 13.66
C GLY A 480 -10.68 9.71 14.89
N PHE A 481 -11.48 8.70 15.14
CA PHE A 481 -11.28 7.70 16.16
C PHE A 481 -11.31 6.32 15.48
N GLU A 482 -10.28 5.53 15.71
CA GLU A 482 -10.16 4.17 15.23
C GLU A 482 -10.07 3.23 16.41
N THR A 483 -10.72 2.08 16.32
CA THR A 483 -10.60 1.03 17.34
C THR A 483 -10.64 -0.34 16.69
N SER A 484 -9.88 -1.26 17.25
CA SER A 484 -9.95 -2.68 16.93
C SER A 484 -9.96 -3.53 18.19
N VAL A 485 -10.67 -4.65 18.13
CA VAL A 485 -10.71 -5.65 19.19
C VAL A 485 -10.61 -7.03 18.56
N GLY A 486 -9.81 -7.90 19.16
CA GLY A 486 -9.60 -9.25 18.68
C GLY A 486 -9.55 -10.28 19.82
N ALA A 487 -10.02 -11.48 19.51
CA ALA A 487 -9.90 -12.64 20.38
C ALA A 487 -9.57 -13.86 19.54
N GLU A 488 -8.54 -14.59 19.93
CA GLU A 488 -8.11 -15.81 19.26
C GLU A 488 -8.02 -16.96 20.27
N TYR A 489 -8.59 -18.09 19.91
CA TYR A 489 -8.53 -19.34 20.63
C TYR A 489 -7.65 -20.36 19.91
N SER A 490 -6.71 -20.97 20.63
CA SER A 490 -5.83 -22.00 20.08
C SER A 490 -5.58 -23.10 21.12
N ALA A 491 -6.30 -24.20 21.01
CA ALA A 491 -6.13 -25.41 21.82
C ALA A 491 -6.76 -26.63 21.15
N ASP A 492 -6.29 -27.81 21.51
CA ASP A 492 -6.86 -29.13 21.13
C ASP A 492 -7.06 -29.31 19.61
N GLY A 493 -6.17 -28.70 18.81
CA GLY A 493 -6.24 -28.76 17.35
C GLY A 493 -7.23 -27.77 16.73
N TRP A 494 -7.95 -26.98 17.55
CA TRP A 494 -8.77 -25.86 17.11
C TRP A 494 -7.97 -24.58 17.05
N ASN A 495 -8.26 -23.78 16.05
CA ASN A 495 -7.81 -22.38 15.94
C ASN A 495 -9.00 -21.57 15.45
N ALA A 496 -9.50 -20.67 16.28
CA ALA A 496 -10.64 -19.85 15.96
C ALA A 496 -10.40 -18.41 16.44
N GLY A 497 -10.95 -17.46 15.75
CA GLY A 497 -10.79 -16.05 16.12
C GLY A 497 -11.90 -15.18 15.57
N ILE A 498 -12.05 -14.04 16.21
CA ILE A 498 -12.88 -12.93 15.79
C ILE A 498 -12.08 -11.64 15.96
N GLU A 499 -12.15 -10.78 14.97
CA GLU A 499 -11.56 -9.44 15.00
C GLU A 499 -12.58 -8.44 14.47
N GLY A 500 -12.74 -7.32 15.14
CA GLY A 500 -13.63 -6.25 14.74
C GLY A 500 -12.93 -4.91 14.79
N GLY A 501 -13.14 -4.07 13.78
CA GLY A 501 -12.59 -2.73 13.70
C GLY A 501 -13.67 -1.70 13.36
N TYR A 502 -13.57 -0.52 13.94
CA TYR A 502 -14.45 0.61 13.66
C TYR A 502 -13.64 1.89 13.52
N THR A 503 -13.95 2.67 12.50
CA THR A 503 -13.43 4.03 12.31
C THR A 503 -14.57 5.02 12.19
N LEU A 504 -14.51 6.06 13.01
CA LEU A 504 -15.27 7.30 12.84
C LEU A 504 -14.31 8.36 12.30
N GLN A 505 -14.56 8.87 11.10
CA GLN A 505 -13.70 9.84 10.45
C GLN A 505 -14.49 11.06 9.97
N ASN A 506 -14.01 12.25 10.33
CA ASN A 506 -14.55 13.52 9.88
C ASN A 506 -13.42 14.30 9.17
N ALA A 507 -13.36 14.14 7.84
CA ALA A 507 -12.39 14.84 7.00
C ALA A 507 -13.13 15.94 6.25
N VAL A 508 -12.93 17.19 6.64
CA VAL A 508 -13.73 18.32 6.16
C VAL A 508 -12.88 19.34 5.43
N ASP A 509 -13.47 19.92 4.40
CA ASP A 509 -12.91 21.10 3.72
C ASP A 509 -12.92 22.30 4.67
N LYS A 510 -11.76 22.93 4.82
CA LYS A 510 -11.54 24.15 5.58
C LYS A 510 -11.01 25.30 4.69
N THR A 511 -11.16 25.15 3.39
CA THR A 511 -10.77 26.16 2.41
C THR A 511 -11.68 27.38 2.55
N PRO A 512 -11.13 28.57 2.85
CA PRO A 512 -11.94 29.78 2.93
C PRO A 512 -12.68 30.03 1.62
N ASP A 513 -13.91 30.51 1.74
CA ASP A 513 -14.78 30.89 0.61
C ASP A 513 -15.14 29.75 -0.36
N SER A 514 -14.78 28.49 -0.01
CA SER A 514 -15.19 27.32 -0.76
C SER A 514 -16.66 26.99 -0.54
N TYR A 515 -17.38 26.67 -1.61
CA TYR A 515 -18.77 26.20 -1.53
C TYR A 515 -18.91 24.85 -0.77
N THR A 516 -17.81 24.11 -0.63
CA THR A 516 -17.73 22.87 0.16
C THR A 516 -17.20 23.08 1.58
N TYR A 517 -17.05 24.36 2.03
CA TYR A 517 -16.55 24.64 3.38
C TYR A 517 -17.35 23.91 4.47
N GLY A 518 -16.64 23.17 5.33
CA GLY A 518 -17.25 22.39 6.41
C GLY A 518 -17.89 21.07 5.96
N GLN A 519 -17.95 20.78 4.68
CA GLN A 519 -18.47 19.50 4.18
C GLN A 519 -17.38 18.42 4.21
N GLN A 520 -17.82 17.17 4.30
CA GLN A 520 -16.94 16.00 4.19
C GLN A 520 -16.29 15.98 2.80
N ILE A 521 -14.98 15.74 2.74
CA ILE A 521 -14.29 15.59 1.45
C ILE A 521 -14.81 14.37 0.68
N PRO A 522 -14.83 14.41 -0.66
CA PRO A 522 -15.41 13.36 -1.47
C PRO A 522 -14.84 11.96 -1.17
N TYR A 523 -15.74 10.96 -1.23
CA TYR A 523 -15.48 9.53 -1.10
C TYR A 523 -15.00 9.05 0.27
N VAL A 524 -14.69 9.92 1.22
CA VAL A 524 -14.32 9.53 2.59
C VAL A 524 -15.56 9.07 3.34
N ALA A 525 -15.54 7.82 3.82
CA ALA A 525 -16.60 7.29 4.67
C ALA A 525 -16.51 7.88 6.08
N ARG A 526 -17.63 8.37 6.61
CA ARG A 526 -17.69 8.83 8.00
C ARG A 526 -17.65 7.67 8.98
N HIS A 527 -18.28 6.56 8.63
CA HIS A 527 -18.30 5.34 9.43
C HIS A 527 -17.78 4.18 8.60
N SER A 528 -16.82 3.47 9.12
CA SER A 528 -16.27 2.25 8.53
C SER A 528 -16.24 1.15 9.57
N VAL A 529 -16.75 -0.03 9.24
CA VAL A 529 -16.70 -1.22 10.09
C VAL A 529 -16.10 -2.37 9.30
N THR A 530 -15.28 -3.16 9.95
CA THR A 530 -14.86 -4.48 9.48
C THR A 530 -15.04 -5.49 10.59
N ALA A 531 -15.48 -6.69 10.27
CA ALA A 531 -15.54 -7.80 11.20
C ALA A 531 -15.10 -9.06 10.48
N ASP A 532 -14.06 -9.68 10.99
CA ASP A 532 -13.51 -10.95 10.51
C ASP A 532 -13.73 -12.04 11.57
N ALA A 533 -14.16 -13.22 11.15
CA ALA A 533 -14.25 -14.39 12.00
C ALA A 533 -13.69 -15.60 11.27
N PHE A 534 -13.00 -16.46 11.98
CA PHE A 534 -12.52 -17.71 11.41
C PHE A 534 -12.57 -18.86 12.41
N CYS A 535 -12.65 -20.06 11.87
CA CYS A 535 -12.57 -21.30 12.62
C CYS A 535 -11.77 -22.34 11.82
N GLY A 536 -10.81 -22.97 12.46
CA GLY A 536 -9.94 -23.99 11.87
C GLY A 536 -9.86 -25.24 12.72
N TYR A 537 -9.95 -26.43 12.08
CA TYR A 537 -9.79 -27.72 12.72
C TYR A 537 -9.29 -28.77 11.73
N MET A 538 -8.28 -29.53 12.12
CA MET A 538 -7.74 -30.63 11.29
C MET A 538 -7.45 -30.26 9.83
N GLY A 539 -6.91 -29.06 9.59
CA GLY A 539 -6.59 -28.56 8.25
C GLY A 539 -7.77 -27.94 7.49
N TRP A 540 -8.99 -27.99 8.01
CA TRP A 540 -10.08 -27.15 7.54
C TRP A 540 -9.92 -25.73 8.07
N ARG A 541 -10.31 -24.73 7.31
CA ARG A 541 -10.47 -23.36 7.74
C ARG A 541 -11.69 -22.75 7.07
N LEU A 542 -12.58 -22.22 7.88
CA LEU A 542 -13.72 -21.40 7.48
C LEU A 542 -13.42 -19.96 7.92
N GLY A 543 -13.67 -19.00 7.06
CA GLY A 543 -13.55 -17.59 7.36
C GLY A 543 -14.76 -16.82 6.84
N MET A 544 -15.15 -15.78 7.56
CA MET A 544 -16.20 -14.83 7.16
C MET A 544 -15.69 -13.42 7.40
N ARG A 545 -16.02 -12.50 6.50
CA ARG A 545 -15.72 -11.08 6.62
C ARG A 545 -16.94 -10.24 6.28
N TRP A 546 -17.25 -9.32 7.15
CA TRP A 546 -18.26 -8.30 6.91
C TRP A 546 -17.61 -6.92 6.87
N ASN A 547 -17.94 -6.14 5.84
CA ASN A 547 -17.48 -4.76 5.68
C ASN A 547 -18.68 -3.83 5.53
N MET A 548 -18.63 -2.65 6.14
CA MET A 548 -19.63 -1.60 6.00
C MET A 548 -18.95 -0.24 5.83
N ARG A 549 -19.47 0.59 4.93
CA ARG A 549 -19.06 1.98 4.75
C ARG A 549 -20.29 2.87 4.63
N ALA A 550 -20.34 3.91 5.46
CA ALA A 550 -21.50 4.80 5.52
C ALA A 550 -21.09 6.28 5.65
N GLY A 551 -22.00 7.16 5.26
CA GLY A 551 -21.83 8.61 5.36
C GLY A 551 -20.82 9.16 4.35
N ARG A 552 -20.81 8.63 3.11
CA ARG A 552 -19.98 9.12 2.00
C ARG A 552 -20.74 10.12 1.15
N SER A 553 -20.00 11.02 0.53
CA SER A 553 -20.51 11.98 -0.47
C SER A 553 -19.46 12.19 -1.57
N ASP A 554 -19.88 12.77 -2.67
CA ASP A 554 -19.02 13.32 -3.72
C ASP A 554 -19.50 14.73 -4.11
N SER A 555 -18.99 15.29 -5.21
CA SER A 555 -19.41 16.61 -5.71
C SER A 555 -20.89 16.68 -6.11
N SER A 556 -21.52 15.54 -6.41
CA SER A 556 -22.93 15.45 -6.79
C SER A 556 -23.86 15.21 -5.59
N GLY A 557 -23.33 15.02 -4.39
CA GLY A 557 -24.10 14.83 -3.16
C GLY A 557 -23.83 13.52 -2.44
N LYS A 558 -24.80 13.08 -1.62
CA LYS A 558 -24.67 11.85 -0.83
C LYS A 558 -24.55 10.61 -1.72
N MET A 559 -23.64 9.71 -1.38
CA MET A 559 -23.52 8.38 -1.96
C MET A 559 -24.23 7.34 -1.07
N PRO A 560 -24.77 6.25 -1.66
CA PRO A 560 -25.36 5.17 -0.89
C PRO A 560 -24.37 4.57 0.11
N ASP A 561 -24.87 4.25 1.29
CA ASP A 561 -24.18 3.40 2.25
C ASP A 561 -24.22 1.96 1.75
N TRP A 562 -23.22 1.16 2.08
CA TRP A 562 -23.15 -0.23 1.64
C TRP A 562 -22.49 -1.13 2.67
N ASP A 563 -22.85 -2.40 2.58
CA ASP A 563 -22.15 -3.48 3.29
C ASP A 563 -22.00 -4.73 2.41
N THR A 564 -20.98 -5.51 2.67
CA THR A 564 -20.70 -6.77 1.97
C THR A 564 -20.33 -7.86 2.97
N LEU A 565 -20.70 -9.08 2.65
CA LEU A 565 -20.31 -10.29 3.37
C LEU A 565 -19.53 -11.20 2.44
N ASP A 566 -18.32 -11.58 2.86
CA ASP A 566 -17.47 -12.54 2.16
C ASP A 566 -17.33 -13.80 2.99
N ALA A 567 -17.14 -14.95 2.35
CA ALA A 567 -16.85 -16.21 3.02
C ALA A 567 -15.74 -16.97 2.31
N THR A 568 -14.91 -17.64 3.10
CA THR A 568 -13.84 -18.51 2.59
C THR A 568 -13.93 -19.87 3.25
N ILE A 569 -13.71 -20.92 2.48
CA ILE A 569 -13.51 -22.27 3.01
C ILE A 569 -12.26 -22.87 2.38
N SER A 570 -11.42 -23.49 3.17
CA SER A 570 -10.25 -24.19 2.65
C SER A 570 -9.96 -25.48 3.43
N LYS A 571 -9.29 -26.41 2.74
CA LYS A 571 -8.75 -27.63 3.32
C LYS A 571 -7.29 -27.76 2.92
N THR A 572 -6.43 -27.91 3.90
CA THR A 572 -5.00 -28.17 3.70
C THR A 572 -4.71 -29.65 4.00
N PHE A 573 -4.12 -30.34 3.03
CA PHE A 573 -3.63 -31.70 3.14
C PHE A 573 -2.11 -31.64 3.27
N ARG A 574 -1.58 -32.00 4.44
CA ARG A 574 -0.12 -32.03 4.68
C ARG A 574 0.42 -33.42 4.40
N TYR A 575 1.54 -33.53 3.66
CA TYR A 575 2.20 -34.78 3.29
C TYR A 575 3.74 -34.64 3.45
N GLY A 576 4.44 -35.75 3.22
CA GLY A 576 5.87 -35.87 3.49
C GLY A 576 6.17 -36.33 4.94
N LYS A 577 7.40 -36.76 5.18
CA LYS A 577 7.80 -37.32 6.50
C LYS A 577 7.73 -36.27 7.62
N ASP A 578 8.01 -35.01 7.31
CA ASP A 578 8.00 -33.87 8.21
C ASP A 578 6.72 -33.02 8.11
N ARG A 579 5.76 -33.43 7.26
CA ARG A 579 4.52 -32.70 6.95
C ARG A 579 4.76 -31.25 6.49
N SER A 580 5.92 -30.97 5.93
CA SER A 580 6.31 -29.64 5.45
C SER A 580 5.66 -29.27 4.12
N ARG A 581 5.25 -30.28 3.34
CA ARG A 581 4.59 -30.10 2.04
C ARG A 581 3.08 -30.12 2.21
N GLY A 582 2.39 -29.40 1.33
CA GLY A 582 0.94 -29.30 1.42
C GLY A 582 0.24 -29.06 0.10
N ILE A 583 -1.01 -29.51 0.03
CA ILE A 583 -1.96 -29.11 -1.00
C ILE A 583 -3.12 -28.45 -0.27
N LYS A 584 -3.40 -27.20 -0.59
CA LYS A 584 -4.53 -26.45 -0.08
C LYS A 584 -5.54 -26.26 -1.21
N VAL A 585 -6.77 -26.68 -0.96
CA VAL A 585 -7.93 -26.40 -1.83
C VAL A 585 -8.76 -25.34 -1.13
N SER A 586 -9.18 -24.33 -1.85
CA SER A 586 -9.94 -23.20 -1.31
C SER A 586 -11.10 -22.80 -2.22
N MET A 587 -12.14 -22.25 -1.60
CA MET A 587 -13.22 -21.55 -2.28
C MET A 587 -13.44 -20.21 -1.55
N ILE A 588 -13.56 -19.15 -2.33
CA ILE A 588 -13.80 -17.79 -1.86
C ILE A 588 -15.09 -17.31 -2.52
N ALA A 589 -16.04 -16.89 -1.71
CA ALA A 589 -17.27 -16.26 -2.16
C ALA A 589 -17.25 -14.80 -1.67
N ARG A 590 -17.28 -13.86 -2.60
CA ARG A 590 -17.27 -12.42 -2.30
C ARG A 590 -18.67 -11.84 -2.50
N ASN A 591 -18.98 -10.85 -1.67
CA ASN A 591 -20.24 -10.13 -1.72
C ASN A 591 -21.46 -11.07 -1.77
N LEU A 592 -21.54 -11.97 -0.79
CA LEU A 592 -22.63 -12.97 -0.68
C LEU A 592 -24.02 -12.31 -0.61
N THR A 593 -24.10 -11.12 -0.04
CA THR A 593 -25.31 -10.29 0.05
C THR A 593 -25.77 -9.79 -1.31
N ASP A 594 -24.91 -9.87 -2.34
CA ASP A 594 -25.13 -9.30 -3.68
C ASP A 594 -25.43 -7.80 -3.62
N THR A 595 -24.83 -7.12 -2.66
CA THR A 595 -24.96 -5.67 -2.48
C THR A 595 -24.39 -4.95 -3.68
N ARG A 596 -25.15 -3.98 -4.18
CA ARG A 596 -24.71 -3.10 -5.26
C ARG A 596 -24.10 -1.87 -4.66
N TYR A 597 -22.86 -1.62 -5.03
CA TYR A 597 -22.14 -0.49 -4.50
C TYR A 597 -21.09 0.03 -5.47
N GLU A 598 -20.68 1.26 -5.23
CA GLU A 598 -19.63 1.94 -5.95
C GLU A 598 -18.62 2.50 -4.94
N LEU A 599 -17.35 2.37 -5.22
CA LEU A 599 -16.28 3.04 -4.48
C LEU A 599 -16.04 4.44 -5.03
N SER A 600 -16.18 4.60 -6.34
CA SER A 600 -16.19 5.87 -7.07
C SER A 600 -17.48 5.95 -7.89
N ARG A 601 -18.17 7.09 -7.88
CA ARG A 601 -19.47 7.26 -8.58
C ARG A 601 -19.35 6.92 -10.06
N GLY A 602 -20.33 6.14 -10.53
CA GLY A 602 -20.40 5.68 -11.92
C GLY A 602 -19.44 4.52 -12.23
N TYR A 603 -18.76 3.96 -11.22
CA TYR A 603 -17.93 2.79 -11.36
C TYR A 603 -18.47 1.66 -10.47
N PRO A 604 -19.42 0.88 -11.00
CA PRO A 604 -20.04 -0.19 -10.23
C PRO A 604 -19.02 -1.26 -9.87
N MET A 605 -19.11 -1.76 -8.65
CA MET A 605 -18.32 -2.90 -8.19
C MET A 605 -19.01 -4.21 -8.54
N PRO A 606 -18.26 -5.30 -8.72
CA PRO A 606 -18.84 -6.62 -8.96
C PRO A 606 -19.82 -7.03 -7.84
N GLY A 607 -20.95 -7.58 -8.22
CA GLY A 607 -21.88 -8.26 -7.33
C GLY A 607 -21.29 -9.57 -6.79
N ARG A 608 -22.15 -10.52 -6.42
CA ARG A 608 -21.72 -11.83 -5.92
C ARG A 608 -20.78 -12.53 -6.89
N SER A 609 -19.66 -13.01 -6.36
CA SER A 609 -18.67 -13.76 -7.14
C SER A 609 -18.10 -14.94 -6.36
N ILE A 610 -17.71 -15.99 -7.09
CA ILE A 610 -17.12 -17.20 -6.51
C ILE A 610 -15.81 -17.50 -7.24
N MET A 611 -14.80 -17.89 -6.48
CA MET A 611 -13.50 -18.32 -6.99
C MET A 611 -13.08 -19.61 -6.28
N GLY A 612 -12.66 -20.61 -7.05
CA GLY A 612 -12.03 -21.82 -6.54
C GLY A 612 -10.53 -21.81 -6.79
N GLY A 613 -9.74 -22.28 -5.83
CA GLY A 613 -8.30 -22.27 -5.94
C GLY A 613 -7.64 -23.54 -5.38
N ILE A 614 -6.46 -23.83 -5.91
CA ILE A 614 -5.55 -24.86 -5.42
C ILE A 614 -4.15 -24.25 -5.27
N THR A 615 -3.50 -24.52 -4.14
CA THR A 615 -2.12 -24.16 -3.87
C THR A 615 -1.34 -25.39 -3.46
N MET A 616 -0.19 -25.62 -4.06
CA MET A 616 0.71 -26.73 -3.75
C MET A 616 2.04 -26.16 -3.25
N GLU A 617 2.46 -26.60 -2.07
CA GLU A 617 3.76 -26.33 -1.45
C GLU A 617 4.63 -27.60 -1.48
N PHE A 618 5.85 -27.52 -1.98
CA PHE A 618 6.74 -28.67 -2.19
C PHE A 618 8.22 -28.37 -1.97
#